data_d758558e22d6e0028f5b1faa41c0bde3
#
_entry.id   d758558e22d6e0028f5b1faa41c0bde3
#
_cell.length_a   1.000
_cell.length_b   1.000
_cell.length_c   1.000
_cell.angle_alpha   90.00
_cell.angle_beta   90.00
_cell.angle_gamma   90.00
#
_symmetry.space_group_name_H-M   'P 1'
#
loop_
_entity.id
_entity.type
_entity.pdbx_description
1 polymer ?
#
loop_
_entity_poly.entity_id
_entity_poly.type
_entity_poly.pdbx_seq_one_letter_code
_entity_poly.pdbx_strand_id
1 'polypeptide(L)'
;MDTGKTIISFTFSLLTLALFGQENSSIQLEELIIEHQKISNQSKSQRTIVLNDSLIDRNTGTFTEFLQKNSNIYFKENGYGMVSSPSFRGTTAQQTNVLWNGIKINAAFLGQTDFNSTAFKSYDNIVVKPGGGSVLYGSGAIGGTIHLNNQLTFSQPITNEIQMNYGSFNTQGIHYKVSGGTEKWAVNAHFGFNKSANDYEWIGKNRKNTNGQFYNVDFGTEVAYKLNRKNTLAFYSSA
;
A
#
# COMPACT_ATOMS: atom_id res chain seq x y z
N MET A 1 -43.70 17.30 21.49
CA MET A 1 -43.47 18.51 20.70
C MET A 1 -42.00 18.89 20.88
N ASP A 2 -41.25 19.01 19.82
CA ASP A 2 -39.84 19.47 19.62
C ASP A 2 -38.69 18.48 19.47
N THR A 3 -38.93 17.23 19.18
CA THR A 3 -37.82 16.34 18.79
C THR A 3 -37.25 16.64 17.38
N GLY A 4 -38.06 17.19 16.48
CA GLY A 4 -37.66 17.55 15.12
C GLY A 4 -36.69 18.75 15.05
N LYS A 5 -36.90 19.76 15.88
CA LYS A 5 -36.01 20.94 15.91
C LYS A 5 -34.65 20.65 16.54
N THR A 6 -34.58 19.73 17.48
CA THR A 6 -33.34 19.30 18.11
C THR A 6 -32.46 18.47 17.16
N ILE A 7 -33.07 17.61 16.34
CA ILE A 7 -32.35 16.81 15.34
C ILE A 7 -31.78 17.70 14.22
N ILE A 8 -32.57 18.68 13.74
CA ILE A 8 -32.12 19.63 12.71
C ILE A 8 -31.01 20.54 13.24
N SER A 9 -31.07 20.97 14.50
CA SER A 9 -30.01 21.75 15.12
C SER A 9 -28.73 20.98 15.32
N PHE A 10 -28.80 19.68 15.63
CA PHE A 10 -27.65 18.82 15.83
C PHE A 10 -26.96 18.48 14.47
N THR A 11 -27.74 18.23 13.40
CA THR A 11 -27.21 18.02 12.05
C THR A 11 -26.58 19.28 11.46
N PHE A 12 -27.15 20.45 11.73
CA PHE A 12 -26.56 21.72 11.29
C PHE A 12 -25.28 22.07 12.04
N SER A 13 -25.18 21.74 13.34
CA SER A 13 -23.97 21.91 14.16
C SER A 13 -22.84 20.94 13.72
N LEU A 14 -23.16 19.73 13.25
CA LEU A 14 -22.17 18.80 12.70
C LEU A 14 -21.63 19.27 11.35
N LEU A 15 -22.46 19.93 10.55
CA LEU A 15 -22.07 20.43 9.22
C LEU A 15 -21.15 21.66 9.30
N THR A 16 -21.27 22.48 10.35
CA THR A 16 -20.40 23.66 10.57
C THR A 16 -19.00 23.29 11.06
N LEU A 17 -18.82 22.15 11.72
CA LEU A 17 -17.50 21.64 12.13
C LEU A 17 -16.64 21.18 10.95
N ALA A 18 -17.24 20.86 9.80
CA ALA A 18 -16.52 20.41 8.60
C ALA A 18 -15.92 21.57 7.76
N LEU A 19 -16.22 22.83 8.07
CA LEU A 19 -15.82 23.99 7.25
C LEU A 19 -14.56 24.74 7.72
N PHE A 20 -13.92 24.31 8.81
CA PHE A 20 -12.69 24.96 9.33
C PHE A 20 -11.44 24.10 9.12
N GLY A 21 -11.09 23.82 7.89
CA GLY A 21 -9.90 23.01 7.64
C GLY A 21 -9.28 23.20 6.25
N GLN A 22 -8.89 24.40 5.90
CA GLN A 22 -7.97 24.61 4.78
C GLN A 22 -7.04 25.78 5.08
N GLU A 23 -5.90 25.49 5.64
CA GLU A 23 -4.74 26.37 5.59
C GLU A 23 -3.63 25.67 4.80
N ASN A 24 -3.31 26.28 3.64
CA ASN A 24 -2.20 25.88 2.80
C ASN A 24 -0.88 26.25 3.47
N SER A 25 -0.16 25.29 4.01
CA SER A 25 1.25 25.47 4.35
C SER A 25 2.15 24.69 3.43
N SER A 26 3.10 25.39 2.82
CA SER A 26 4.13 24.86 1.93
C SER A 26 4.93 23.75 2.61
N ILE A 27 5.01 22.60 1.96
CA ILE A 27 5.73 21.42 2.42
C ILE A 27 7.23 21.68 2.23
N GLN A 28 7.98 21.78 3.33
CA GLN A 28 9.43 21.60 3.31
C GLN A 28 9.74 20.10 3.33
N LEU A 29 10.25 19.63 2.20
CA LEU A 29 10.73 18.27 2.03
C LEU A 29 12.13 18.13 2.60
N GLU A 30 12.28 17.82 3.87
CA GLU A 30 13.54 17.35 4.43
C GLU A 30 13.30 16.18 5.39
N GLU A 31 13.92 15.08 5.05
CA GLU A 31 14.19 13.88 5.87
C GLU A 31 13.61 12.54 5.38
N LEU A 32 14.03 12.18 4.17
CA LEU A 32 13.80 10.83 3.61
C LEU A 32 15.11 10.18 3.17
N ILE A 33 16.20 10.45 3.87
CA ILE A 33 17.53 10.28 3.28
C ILE A 33 18.18 8.94 3.65
N ILE A 34 17.84 8.27 4.76
CA ILE A 34 18.71 7.22 5.28
C ILE A 34 18.50 5.85 4.62
N GLU A 35 17.29 5.39 4.39
CA GLU A 35 17.08 4.11 3.68
C GLU A 35 17.26 4.23 2.17
N HIS A 36 16.80 5.33 1.59
CA HIS A 36 16.93 5.55 0.16
C HIS A 36 18.40 5.77 -0.26
N GLN A 37 19.22 6.43 0.53
CA GLN A 37 20.65 6.59 0.24
C GLN A 37 21.42 5.28 0.31
N LYS A 38 21.15 4.41 1.29
CA LYS A 38 21.79 3.10 1.38
C LYS A 38 21.45 2.23 0.17
N ILE A 39 20.21 2.25 -0.27
CA ILE A 39 19.72 1.57 -1.45
C ILE A 39 20.29 2.18 -2.74
N SER A 40 20.34 3.51 -2.87
CA SER A 40 20.81 4.18 -4.08
C SER A 40 22.35 4.09 -4.23
N ASN A 41 23.10 4.17 -3.16
CA ASN A 41 24.57 4.12 -3.21
C ASN A 41 25.11 2.73 -3.57
N GLN A 42 24.39 1.66 -3.25
CA GLN A 42 24.82 0.29 -3.57
C GLN A 42 24.27 -0.22 -4.92
N SER A 43 23.36 0.50 -5.55
CA SER A 43 22.73 0.10 -6.80
C SER A 43 22.96 1.03 -7.98
N LYS A 44 24.08 1.75 -8.00
CA LYS A 44 24.43 2.71 -9.08
C LYS A 44 24.40 2.11 -10.50
N SER A 45 24.47 0.78 -10.63
CA SER A 45 24.38 0.05 -11.90
C SER A 45 23.05 -0.65 -12.15
N GLN A 46 22.10 -0.62 -11.18
CA GLN A 46 20.81 -1.30 -11.32
C GLN A 46 19.70 -0.31 -11.67
N ARG A 47 18.86 -0.70 -12.63
CA ARG A 47 17.61 0.05 -12.89
C ARG A 47 16.69 -0.07 -11.70
N THR A 48 16.39 1.03 -11.04
CA THR A 48 15.41 1.11 -9.97
C THR A 48 14.15 1.79 -10.51
N ILE A 49 12.98 1.21 -10.26
CA ILE A 49 11.69 1.80 -10.60
C ILE A 49 11.07 2.24 -9.29
N VAL A 50 10.79 3.53 -9.15
CA VAL A 50 10.12 4.11 -7.97
C VAL A 50 8.69 4.46 -8.36
N LEU A 51 7.74 3.86 -7.68
CA LEU A 51 6.31 4.11 -7.82
C LEU A 51 5.87 4.90 -6.60
N ASN A 52 5.59 6.17 -6.80
CA ASN A 52 5.25 7.10 -5.75
C ASN A 52 3.76 7.04 -5.38
N ASP A 53 3.41 7.66 -4.27
CA ASP A 53 2.07 7.80 -3.72
C ASP A 53 1.04 8.24 -4.78
N SER A 54 1.34 9.27 -5.53
CA SER A 54 0.45 9.78 -6.60
C SER A 54 0.11 8.75 -7.69
N LEU A 55 0.99 7.79 -7.99
CA LEU A 55 0.70 6.68 -8.89
C LEU A 55 -0.14 5.61 -8.21
N ILE A 56 0.13 5.34 -6.94
CA ILE A 56 -0.60 4.37 -6.11
C ILE A 56 -2.06 4.81 -5.98
N ASP A 57 -2.30 6.07 -5.67
CA ASP A 57 -3.63 6.63 -5.44
C ASP A 57 -4.52 6.61 -6.68
N ARG A 58 -3.93 6.89 -7.84
CA ARG A 58 -4.66 6.86 -9.13
C ARG A 58 -5.06 5.47 -9.59
N ASN A 59 -4.46 4.43 -9.03
CA ASN A 59 -4.76 3.07 -9.43
C ASN A 59 -6.01 2.54 -8.72
N THR A 60 -6.96 2.03 -9.50
CA THR A 60 -8.21 1.41 -9.01
C THR A 60 -8.20 -0.12 -9.12
N GLY A 61 -7.17 -0.70 -9.75
CA GLY A 61 -7.02 -2.13 -9.94
C GLY A 61 -6.35 -2.85 -8.77
N THR A 62 -6.02 -4.12 -8.97
CA THR A 62 -5.27 -4.91 -8.00
C THR A 62 -3.80 -4.49 -7.93
N PHE A 63 -3.11 -4.92 -6.89
CA PHE A 63 -1.66 -4.68 -6.77
C PHE A 63 -0.88 -5.34 -7.92
N THR A 64 -1.28 -6.52 -8.32
CA THR A 64 -0.73 -7.22 -9.48
C THR A 64 -0.83 -6.39 -10.75
N GLU A 65 -2.03 -5.86 -11.07
CA GLU A 65 -2.22 -5.00 -12.23
C GLU A 65 -1.40 -3.71 -12.15
N PHE A 66 -1.33 -3.12 -10.97
CA PHE A 66 -0.53 -1.92 -10.75
C PHE A 66 0.94 -2.14 -11.07
N LEU A 67 1.53 -3.22 -10.55
CA LEU A 67 2.93 -3.55 -10.82
C LEU A 67 3.18 -3.99 -12.27
N GLN A 68 2.26 -4.71 -12.89
CA GLN A 68 2.36 -5.10 -14.31
C GLN A 68 2.38 -3.88 -15.24
N LYS A 69 1.53 -2.87 -14.95
CA LYS A 69 1.45 -1.64 -15.75
C LYS A 69 2.64 -0.71 -15.57
N ASN A 70 3.24 -0.70 -14.38
CA ASN A 70 4.25 0.29 -14.00
C ASN A 70 5.66 -0.29 -13.83
N SER A 71 5.84 -1.59 -14.03
CA SER A 71 7.15 -2.25 -13.91
C SER A 71 7.34 -3.33 -14.96
N ASN A 72 8.53 -3.95 -14.98
CA ASN A 72 8.87 -5.05 -15.87
C ASN A 72 8.69 -6.43 -15.22
N ILE A 73 7.82 -6.53 -14.20
CA ILE A 73 7.53 -7.78 -13.52
C ILE A 73 6.42 -8.49 -14.28
N TYR A 74 6.65 -9.75 -14.64
CA TYR A 74 5.57 -10.63 -15.07
C TYR A 74 4.91 -11.26 -13.85
N PHE A 75 3.60 -11.33 -13.84
CA PHE A 75 2.85 -12.03 -12.82
C PHE A 75 2.10 -13.21 -13.43
N LYS A 76 2.26 -14.38 -12.83
CA LYS A 76 1.36 -15.50 -13.05
C LYS A 76 0.19 -15.35 -12.10
N GLU A 77 -0.99 -15.10 -12.63
CA GLU A 77 -2.22 -14.90 -11.88
C GLU A 77 -3.24 -15.98 -12.24
N ASN A 78 -3.88 -16.56 -11.25
CA ASN A 78 -4.88 -17.63 -11.45
C ASN A 78 -6.31 -17.10 -11.65
N GLY A 79 -6.45 -15.79 -11.82
CA GLY A 79 -7.70 -15.06 -12.00
C GLY A 79 -7.73 -13.80 -11.13
N TYR A 80 -8.61 -12.88 -11.45
CA TYR A 80 -8.73 -11.60 -10.75
C TYR A 80 -8.97 -11.81 -9.24
N GLY A 81 -8.12 -11.20 -8.40
CA GLY A 81 -8.17 -11.38 -6.95
C GLY A 81 -7.70 -12.74 -6.42
N MET A 82 -7.28 -13.65 -7.30
CA MET A 82 -6.73 -14.95 -6.91
C MET A 82 -5.21 -14.85 -6.70
N VAL A 83 -4.60 -15.97 -6.28
CA VAL A 83 -3.15 -16.03 -6.03
C VAL A 83 -2.36 -15.49 -7.22
N SER A 84 -1.47 -14.56 -6.93
CA SER A 84 -0.61 -13.88 -7.88
C SER A 84 0.86 -14.02 -7.50
N SER A 85 1.67 -14.50 -8.43
CA SER A 85 3.08 -14.84 -8.22
C SER A 85 3.99 -14.03 -9.15
N PRO A 86 4.96 -13.25 -8.62
CA PRO A 86 5.87 -12.44 -9.43
C PRO A 86 6.95 -13.28 -10.10
N SER A 87 7.39 -12.84 -11.26
CA SER A 87 8.54 -13.39 -11.96
C SER A 87 9.35 -12.27 -12.62
N PHE A 88 10.60 -12.13 -12.23
CA PHE A 88 11.56 -11.27 -12.90
C PHE A 88 12.33 -12.09 -13.94
N ARG A 89 12.16 -11.80 -15.23
CA ARG A 89 12.93 -12.42 -16.32
C ARG A 89 12.96 -13.95 -16.27
N GLY A 90 11.83 -14.59 -15.93
CA GLY A 90 11.69 -16.04 -15.87
C GLY A 90 12.14 -16.69 -14.56
N THR A 91 12.45 -15.92 -13.52
CA THR A 91 12.70 -16.45 -12.18
C THR A 91 11.42 -16.93 -11.51
N THR A 92 11.53 -17.78 -10.50
CA THR A 92 10.38 -18.22 -9.70
C THR A 92 9.96 -17.15 -8.68
N ALA A 93 8.75 -17.27 -8.16
CA ALA A 93 8.23 -16.35 -7.14
C ALA A 93 9.07 -16.34 -5.85
N GLN A 94 9.67 -17.47 -5.47
CA GLN A 94 10.57 -17.62 -4.33
C GLN A 94 11.90 -16.86 -4.50
N GLN A 95 12.24 -16.50 -5.74
CA GLN A 95 13.43 -15.72 -6.07
C GLN A 95 13.17 -14.20 -6.10
N THR A 96 12.01 -13.78 -5.64
CA THR A 96 11.64 -12.37 -5.47
C THR A 96 11.41 -12.10 -3.99
N ASN A 97 12.24 -11.26 -3.38
CA ASN A 97 12.02 -10.81 -2.01
C ASN A 97 11.12 -9.58 -1.98
N VAL A 98 10.13 -9.61 -1.11
CA VAL A 98 9.29 -8.47 -0.78
C VAL A 98 9.66 -7.99 0.63
N LEU A 99 9.97 -6.70 0.73
CA LEU A 99 10.41 -6.08 1.97
C LEU A 99 9.43 -4.97 2.34
N TRP A 100 8.96 -4.98 3.57
CA TRP A 100 8.18 -3.90 4.16
C TRP A 100 9.05 -3.13 5.14
N ASN A 101 9.32 -1.87 4.84
CA ASN A 101 10.24 -1.03 5.61
C ASN A 101 11.57 -1.74 5.94
N GLY A 102 12.11 -2.48 4.96
CA GLY A 102 13.35 -3.25 5.11
C GLY A 102 13.19 -4.65 5.72
N ILE A 103 12.02 -5.03 6.22
CA ILE A 103 11.72 -6.34 6.80
C ILE A 103 11.15 -7.26 5.72
N LYS A 104 11.73 -8.45 5.54
CA LYS A 104 11.23 -9.43 4.58
C LYS A 104 9.87 -10.00 5.03
N ILE A 105 8.87 -9.90 4.15
CA ILE A 105 7.48 -10.35 4.41
C ILE A 105 7.05 -11.57 3.57
N ASN A 106 7.97 -12.19 2.83
CA ASN A 106 7.64 -13.43 2.13
C ASN A 106 7.20 -14.50 3.14
N ALA A 107 6.13 -15.26 2.81
CA ALA A 107 5.64 -16.33 3.66
C ALA A 107 6.74 -17.34 3.99
N ALA A 108 6.93 -17.67 5.27
CA ALA A 108 8.06 -18.46 5.74
C ALA A 108 8.15 -19.85 5.09
N PHE A 109 7.01 -20.52 4.86
CA PHE A 109 6.96 -21.86 4.26
C PHE A 109 6.94 -21.85 2.74
N LEU A 110 6.28 -20.87 2.11
CA LEU A 110 6.13 -20.79 0.66
C LEU A 110 7.27 -20.01 0.00
N GLY A 111 8.00 -19.19 0.75
CA GLY A 111 9.06 -18.32 0.23
C GLY A 111 8.59 -17.20 -0.70
N GLN A 112 7.29 -17.01 -0.87
CA GLN A 112 6.71 -16.03 -1.79
C GLN A 112 5.64 -15.17 -1.11
N THR A 113 5.29 -14.06 -1.73
CA THR A 113 4.19 -13.16 -1.31
C THR A 113 3.08 -13.24 -2.36
N ASP A 114 1.84 -13.30 -1.91
CA ASP A 114 0.68 -13.14 -2.77
C ASP A 114 0.35 -11.64 -2.88
N PHE A 115 0.47 -11.11 -4.09
CA PHE A 115 0.28 -9.69 -4.34
C PHE A 115 -1.20 -9.27 -4.38
N ASN A 116 -2.12 -10.19 -4.61
CA ASN A 116 -3.54 -9.87 -4.58
C ASN A 116 -4.13 -9.87 -3.17
N SER A 117 -3.42 -10.44 -2.19
CA SER A 117 -3.77 -10.32 -0.76
C SER A 117 -3.07 -9.15 -0.06
N THR A 118 -2.17 -8.44 -0.75
CA THR A 118 -1.39 -7.36 -0.16
C THR A 118 -2.07 -6.01 -0.40
N ALA A 119 -2.32 -5.28 0.68
CA ALA A 119 -2.91 -3.93 0.66
C ALA A 119 -1.89 -2.88 0.19
N PHE A 120 -1.71 -2.71 -1.10
CA PHE A 120 -0.66 -1.83 -1.64
C PHE A 120 -0.95 -0.33 -1.46
N LYS A 121 -2.18 0.08 -1.29
CA LYS A 121 -2.59 1.48 -1.04
C LYS A 121 -2.18 2.02 0.34
N SER A 122 -1.78 1.14 1.24
CA SER A 122 -1.26 1.52 2.55
C SER A 122 0.19 2.03 2.52
N TYR A 123 0.91 1.83 1.40
CA TYR A 123 2.29 2.25 1.26
C TYR A 123 2.42 3.60 0.57
N ASP A 124 3.40 4.40 1.00
CA ASP A 124 3.67 5.73 0.44
C ASP A 124 4.54 5.66 -0.82
N ASN A 125 5.39 4.66 -0.91
CA ASN A 125 6.11 4.35 -2.13
C ASN A 125 6.46 2.87 -2.26
N ILE A 126 6.57 2.43 -3.51
CA ILE A 126 6.96 1.07 -3.87
C ILE A 126 8.18 1.15 -4.77
N VAL A 127 9.25 0.47 -4.37
CA VAL A 127 10.50 0.46 -5.14
C VAL A 127 10.77 -0.93 -5.68
N VAL A 128 10.84 -1.04 -7.00
CA VAL A 128 11.10 -2.29 -7.70
C VAL A 128 12.54 -2.29 -8.21
N LYS A 129 13.30 -3.33 -7.85
CA LYS A 129 14.70 -3.55 -8.25
C LYS A 129 14.85 -4.90 -8.91
N PRO A 130 14.93 -4.97 -10.24
CA PRO A 130 15.16 -6.22 -10.95
C PRO A 130 16.60 -6.70 -10.78
N GLY A 131 16.78 -7.93 -10.30
CA GLY A 131 18.09 -8.59 -10.17
C GLY A 131 18.99 -8.06 -9.06
N GLY A 132 20.08 -8.76 -8.75
CA GLY A 132 21.21 -8.29 -7.95
C GLY A 132 20.96 -8.02 -6.46
N GLY A 133 19.82 -8.36 -5.92
CA GLY A 133 19.49 -8.11 -4.50
C GLY A 133 20.07 -9.11 -3.51
N SER A 134 20.61 -10.23 -3.96
CA SER A 134 20.99 -11.35 -3.11
C SER A 134 22.12 -11.05 -2.12
N VAL A 135 23.03 -10.15 -2.45
CA VAL A 135 24.12 -9.74 -1.55
C VAL A 135 23.57 -9.02 -0.29
N LEU A 136 22.48 -8.25 -0.45
CA LEU A 136 21.89 -7.47 0.63
C LEU A 136 20.73 -8.18 1.32
N TYR A 137 19.95 -8.95 0.57
CA TYR A 137 18.66 -9.48 1.01
C TYR A 137 18.58 -11.01 0.97
N GLY A 138 19.72 -11.69 0.71
CA GLY A 138 19.83 -13.14 0.71
C GLY A 138 19.41 -13.81 -0.61
N SER A 139 19.53 -15.13 -0.66
CA SER A 139 19.36 -15.96 -1.86
C SER A 139 17.99 -15.83 -2.54
N GLY A 140 16.94 -15.51 -1.80
CA GLY A 140 15.61 -15.26 -2.36
C GLY A 140 15.50 -14.00 -3.21
N ALA A 141 16.52 -13.15 -3.30
CA ALA A 141 16.51 -11.92 -4.07
C ALA A 141 17.30 -12.00 -5.39
N ILE A 142 17.51 -13.20 -5.92
CA ILE A 142 18.23 -13.42 -7.20
C ILE A 142 17.46 -12.78 -8.37
N GLY A 143 16.15 -12.94 -8.40
CA GLY A 143 15.27 -12.36 -9.43
C GLY A 143 15.12 -10.86 -9.29
N GLY A 144 14.94 -10.41 -8.07
CA GLY A 144 14.75 -9.00 -7.73
C GLY A 144 14.19 -8.78 -6.34
N THR A 145 13.99 -7.51 -6.01
CA THR A 145 13.36 -7.09 -4.75
C THR A 145 12.26 -6.08 -5.00
N ILE A 146 11.21 -6.15 -4.20
CA ILE A 146 10.12 -5.17 -4.16
C ILE A 146 10.09 -4.62 -2.74
N HIS A 147 10.28 -3.30 -2.60
CA HIS A 147 10.27 -2.62 -1.32
C HIS A 147 8.96 -1.84 -1.19
N LEU A 148 8.27 -2.08 -0.12
CA LEU A 148 7.02 -1.45 0.28
C LEU A 148 7.36 -0.54 1.45
N ASN A 149 7.26 0.77 1.26
CA ASN A 149 7.75 1.70 2.26
C ASN A 149 6.64 2.62 2.75
N ASN A 150 6.60 2.82 4.05
CA ASN A 150 5.80 3.82 4.73
C ASN A 150 6.69 4.93 5.26
N GLN A 151 6.19 6.16 5.17
CA GLN A 151 6.90 7.35 5.62
C GLN A 151 6.25 7.87 6.89
N LEU A 152 6.96 7.79 8.00
CA LEU A 152 6.54 8.41 9.25
C LEU A 152 7.07 9.84 9.31
N THR A 153 6.18 10.82 9.10
CA THR A 153 6.53 12.24 9.05
C THR A 153 6.26 12.92 10.38
N PHE A 154 7.27 13.59 10.92
CA PHE A 154 7.15 14.40 12.13
C PHE A 154 6.79 15.84 11.78
N SER A 155 6.21 16.57 12.73
CA SER A 155 5.87 18.00 12.58
C SER A 155 4.95 18.29 11.39
N GLN A 156 4.06 17.35 11.08
CA GLN A 156 3.07 17.47 10.01
C GLN A 156 1.65 17.48 10.59
N PRO A 157 0.73 18.28 10.04
CA PRO A 157 -0.67 18.22 10.43
C PRO A 157 -1.26 16.83 10.13
N ILE A 158 -2.33 16.50 10.85
CA ILE A 158 -3.06 15.25 10.58
C ILE A 158 -3.77 15.38 9.24
N THR A 159 -3.49 14.43 8.37
CA THR A 159 -4.16 14.27 7.07
C THR A 159 -5.03 13.03 7.09
N ASN A 160 -6.17 13.10 6.42
CA ASN A 160 -7.11 12.00 6.28
C ASN A 160 -7.36 11.80 4.79
N GLU A 161 -7.27 10.57 4.35
CA GLU A 161 -7.52 10.17 2.98
C GLU A 161 -8.54 9.04 2.95
N ILE A 162 -9.58 9.22 2.13
CA ILE A 162 -10.60 8.21 1.89
C ILE A 162 -10.67 7.97 0.40
N GLN A 163 -10.52 6.72 -0.01
CA GLN A 163 -10.71 6.28 -1.38
C GLN A 163 -11.83 5.25 -1.44
N MET A 164 -12.74 5.42 -2.38
CA MET A 164 -13.83 4.50 -2.63
C MET A 164 -13.85 4.12 -4.10
N ASN A 165 -14.05 2.86 -4.39
CA ASN A 165 -14.19 2.37 -5.75
C ASN A 165 -15.39 1.45 -5.88
N TYR A 166 -16.02 1.52 -7.05
CA TYR A 166 -17.10 0.62 -7.45
C TYR A 166 -16.88 0.21 -8.91
N GLY A 167 -17.02 -1.06 -9.20
CA GLY A 167 -16.74 -1.61 -10.53
C GLY A 167 -17.64 -2.77 -10.92
N SER A 168 -17.36 -3.35 -12.09
CA SER A 168 -18.05 -4.52 -12.61
C SER A 168 -17.99 -5.68 -11.64
N PHE A 169 -18.93 -6.63 -11.79
CA PHE A 169 -19.01 -7.84 -10.96
C PHE A 169 -19.16 -7.53 -9.46
N ASN A 170 -19.90 -6.45 -9.15
CA ASN A 170 -20.12 -5.99 -7.79
C ASN A 170 -18.80 -5.77 -7.01
N THR A 171 -17.76 -5.32 -7.73
CA THR A 171 -16.49 -4.96 -7.11
C THR A 171 -16.65 -3.66 -6.33
N GLN A 172 -16.32 -3.70 -5.05
CA GLN A 172 -16.44 -2.56 -4.14
C GLN A 172 -15.19 -2.50 -3.28
N GLY A 173 -14.69 -1.29 -3.07
CA GLY A 173 -13.56 -1.06 -2.18
C GLY A 173 -13.70 0.24 -1.41
N ILE A 174 -13.19 0.24 -0.21
CA ILE A 174 -12.97 1.41 0.61
C ILE A 174 -11.57 1.31 1.21
N HIS A 175 -10.83 2.40 1.14
CA HIS A 175 -9.54 2.53 1.79
C HIS A 175 -9.51 3.86 2.54
N TYR A 176 -9.10 3.80 3.80
CA TYR A 176 -8.92 4.96 4.67
C TYR A 176 -7.50 4.97 5.21
N LYS A 177 -6.85 6.12 5.13
CA LYS A 177 -5.50 6.35 5.65
C LYS A 177 -5.50 7.64 6.45
N VAL A 178 -4.90 7.62 7.62
CA VAL A 178 -4.63 8.79 8.45
C VAL A 178 -3.14 8.86 8.74
N SER A 179 -2.55 10.03 8.55
CA SER A 179 -1.14 10.26 8.83
C SER A 179 -0.93 11.63 9.45
N GLY A 180 0.10 11.75 10.28
CA GLY A 180 0.48 13.02 10.86
C GLY A 180 1.46 12.86 12.02
N GLY A 181 1.92 13.98 12.57
CA GLY A 181 2.86 13.92 13.67
C GLY A 181 3.16 15.25 14.34
N THR A 182 3.59 15.14 15.56
CA THR A 182 4.17 16.24 16.35
C THR A 182 5.70 16.22 16.19
N GLU A 183 6.41 17.09 16.88
CA GLU A 183 7.88 17.09 16.90
C GLU A 183 8.48 15.77 17.41
N LYS A 184 7.77 15.05 18.29
CA LYS A 184 8.25 13.81 18.91
C LYS A 184 7.55 12.56 18.43
N TRP A 185 6.32 12.66 17.96
CA TRP A 185 5.51 11.52 17.52
C TRP A 185 5.18 11.64 16.05
N ALA A 186 5.23 10.52 15.35
CA ALA A 186 4.66 10.36 14.03
C ALA A 186 3.78 9.11 14.02
N VAL A 187 2.62 9.20 13.36
CA VAL A 187 1.63 8.12 13.33
C VAL A 187 1.05 8.03 11.93
N ASN A 188 0.99 6.80 11.42
CA ASN A 188 0.15 6.42 10.28
C ASN A 188 -0.77 5.30 10.72
N ALA A 189 -2.00 5.29 10.23
CA ALA A 189 -2.90 4.16 10.36
C ALA A 189 -3.72 4.03 9.08
N HIS A 190 -4.03 2.80 8.70
CA HIS A 190 -4.83 2.53 7.52
C HIS A 190 -5.83 1.41 7.78
N PHE A 191 -6.91 1.45 7.03
CA PHE A 191 -7.91 0.39 6.94
C PHE A 191 -8.34 0.25 5.50
N GLY A 192 -8.40 -0.98 5.01
CA GLY A 192 -8.87 -1.31 3.69
C GLY A 192 -9.90 -2.43 3.72
N PHE A 193 -10.87 -2.33 2.85
CA PHE A 193 -11.81 -3.39 2.54
C PHE A 193 -12.05 -3.44 1.04
N ASN A 194 -11.94 -4.62 0.47
CA ASN A 194 -12.20 -4.86 -0.94
C ASN A 194 -12.96 -6.17 -1.12
N LYS A 195 -13.97 -6.17 -1.99
CA LYS A 195 -14.72 -7.38 -2.36
C LYS A 195 -15.11 -7.36 -3.82
N SER A 196 -15.32 -8.55 -4.38
CA SER A 196 -15.89 -8.73 -5.72
C SER A 196 -16.67 -10.04 -5.79
N ALA A 197 -17.79 -10.05 -6.50
CA ALA A 197 -18.49 -11.27 -6.86
C ALA A 197 -17.72 -12.05 -7.94
N ASN A 198 -16.96 -11.34 -8.79
CA ASN A 198 -16.10 -11.91 -9.83
C ASN A 198 -16.80 -12.94 -10.71
N ASP A 199 -18.11 -12.73 -10.98
CA ASP A 199 -19.04 -13.63 -11.65
C ASP A 199 -19.14 -13.37 -13.17
N TYR A 200 -17.99 -13.06 -13.80
CA TYR A 200 -17.92 -12.81 -15.23
C TYR A 200 -18.35 -14.01 -16.08
N GLU A 201 -18.81 -13.73 -17.28
CA GLU A 201 -19.15 -14.77 -18.26
C GLU A 201 -17.90 -15.21 -19.03
N TRP A 202 -17.76 -16.52 -19.22
CA TRP A 202 -16.69 -17.09 -20.01
C TRP A 202 -16.94 -16.79 -21.49
N ILE A 203 -15.96 -16.17 -22.13
CA ILE A 203 -16.05 -15.81 -23.56
C ILE A 203 -16.31 -17.05 -24.40
N GLY A 204 -17.38 -17.01 -25.22
CA GLY A 204 -17.77 -18.11 -26.08
C GLY A 204 -18.41 -19.32 -25.38
N LYS A 205 -18.71 -19.20 -24.08
CA LYS A 205 -19.42 -20.23 -23.32
C LYS A 205 -20.55 -19.56 -22.53
N ASN A 206 -21.76 -20.00 -22.68
CA ASN A 206 -22.89 -19.51 -21.87
C ASN A 206 -22.80 -20.04 -20.42
N ARG A 207 -21.71 -19.62 -19.73
CA ARG A 207 -21.39 -20.07 -18.38
C ARG A 207 -20.71 -18.94 -17.60
N LYS A 208 -21.16 -18.70 -16.38
CA LYS A 208 -20.56 -17.75 -15.43
C LYS A 208 -19.51 -18.41 -14.57
N ASN A 209 -18.55 -17.60 -14.13
CA ASN A 209 -17.62 -17.97 -13.07
C ASN A 209 -18.40 -18.03 -11.74
N THR A 210 -18.48 -19.20 -11.12
CA THR A 210 -19.32 -19.42 -9.93
C THR A 210 -18.54 -19.41 -8.61
N ASN A 211 -17.20 -19.51 -8.66
CA ASN A 211 -16.35 -19.65 -7.45
C ASN A 211 -15.24 -18.60 -7.41
N GLY A 212 -15.44 -17.45 -8.05
CA GLY A 212 -14.43 -16.38 -8.12
C GLY A 212 -14.59 -15.29 -7.08
N GLN A 213 -15.62 -15.34 -6.25
CA GLN A 213 -15.88 -14.31 -5.25
C GLN A 213 -14.76 -14.26 -4.20
N PHE A 214 -14.40 -13.04 -3.82
CA PHE A 214 -13.40 -12.82 -2.77
C PHE A 214 -13.72 -11.56 -1.97
N TYR A 215 -13.15 -11.48 -0.79
CA TYR A 215 -13.04 -10.24 -0.03
C TYR A 215 -11.68 -10.19 0.69
N ASN A 216 -11.16 -9.01 0.85
CA ASN A 216 -9.95 -8.74 1.63
C ASN A 216 -10.24 -7.64 2.64
N VAL A 217 -9.71 -7.78 3.83
CA VAL A 217 -9.69 -6.76 4.87
C VAL A 217 -8.25 -6.57 5.28
N ASP A 218 -7.81 -5.34 5.35
CA ASP A 218 -6.48 -5.01 5.82
C ASP A 218 -6.56 -3.85 6.81
N PHE A 219 -5.68 -3.88 7.77
CA PHE A 219 -5.46 -2.75 8.66
C PHE A 219 -4.00 -2.72 9.12
N GLY A 220 -3.52 -1.54 9.43
CA GLY A 220 -2.18 -1.40 9.99
C GLY A 220 -2.01 -0.09 10.71
N THR A 221 -0.98 -0.06 11.53
CA THR A 221 -0.59 1.11 12.30
C THR A 221 0.92 1.18 12.41
N GLU A 222 1.45 2.34 12.13
CA GLU A 222 2.87 2.65 12.29
C GLU A 222 2.98 3.84 13.24
N VAL A 223 3.86 3.71 14.22
CA VAL A 223 4.10 4.76 15.22
C VAL A 223 5.60 4.94 15.39
N ALA A 224 6.07 6.16 15.34
CA ALA A 224 7.45 6.49 15.67
C ALA A 224 7.52 7.52 16.79
N TYR A 225 8.52 7.36 17.64
CA TYR A 225 8.83 8.28 18.73
C TYR A 225 10.31 8.68 18.72
N LYS A 226 10.57 9.99 18.63
CA LYS A 226 11.93 10.55 18.74
C LYS A 226 12.37 10.57 20.20
N LEU A 227 13.27 9.66 20.57
CA LEU A 227 13.91 9.64 21.89
C LEU A 227 14.83 10.85 22.05
N ASN A 228 15.62 11.16 21.02
CA ASN A 228 16.51 12.30 20.94
C ASN A 228 16.81 12.61 19.46
N ARG A 229 17.72 13.59 19.19
CA ARG A 229 18.09 13.99 17.81
C ARG A 229 18.70 12.86 16.96
N LYS A 230 19.19 11.77 17.56
CA LYS A 230 19.89 10.69 16.85
C LYS A 230 19.11 9.37 16.86
N ASN A 231 18.16 9.19 17.77
CA ASN A 231 17.48 7.92 18.00
C ASN A 231 15.97 8.08 17.88
N THR A 232 15.37 7.29 17.03
CA THR A 232 13.93 7.15 16.86
C THR A 232 13.54 5.70 17.07
N LEU A 233 12.54 5.45 17.89
CA LEU A 233 11.90 4.16 18.05
C LEU A 233 10.70 4.10 17.12
N ALA A 234 10.58 3.05 16.32
CA ALA A 234 9.44 2.85 15.45
C ALA A 234 8.80 1.48 15.70
N PHE A 235 7.48 1.46 15.69
CA PHE A 235 6.65 0.27 15.80
C PHE A 235 5.79 0.15 14.54
N TYR A 236 5.73 -1.04 13.96
CA TYR A 236 4.96 -1.35 12.76
C TYR A 236 4.07 -2.56 13.05
N SER A 237 2.80 -2.47 12.69
CA SER A 237 1.84 -3.56 12.78
C SER A 237 0.94 -3.58 11.55
N SER A 238 0.69 -4.77 11.00
CA SER A 238 -0.28 -4.97 9.91
C SER A 238 -0.93 -6.36 10.03
N ALA A 239 -2.18 -6.46 9.59
CA ALA A 239 -2.93 -7.70 9.50
C ALA A 239 -3.87 -7.69 8.30
#